data_d261621447c28c66162ae57bf4881816
#
_entry.id   d261621447c28c66162ae57bf4881816
#
_cell.length_a   1.000
_cell.length_b   1.000
_cell.length_c   1.000
_cell.angle_alpha   90.00
_cell.angle_beta   90.00
_cell.angle_gamma   90.00
#
_symmetry.space_group_name_H-M   'P 1'
#
loop_
_entity.id
_entity.type
_entity.pdbx_description
1 polymer ?
#
loop_
_entity_poly.entity_id
_entity_poly.type
_entity_poly.pdbx_seq_one_letter_code
_entity_poly.pdbx_strand_id
1 'polypeptide(L)'
;MELTTLKATSRVLGANRENKRLRKAGQIPAVYYGKGTEALNISVSAIDVRKVLAPGKRYTLLDLEIDGKAGNPAVIYNYQKDAISQAIDHIDFLKIDEATPVKVRVPVKLSGLPVGVKTQGGVMAQETHYLMLSAKPTCIPTVLNLDISDFETNVTFYAKDFKLPEGVTLASVPRTVIFSISSKSKKKDAAADAAAPAAEAAAPAAAAAAPAAESK
;
A
#
# COMPACT_ATOMS: atom_id res chain seq x y z
N MET A 1 -2.08 17.32 -20.17
CA MET A 1 -1.36 16.48 -19.21
C MET A 1 0.02 16.19 -19.74
N GLU A 2 1.05 16.40 -18.96
CA GLU A 2 2.42 16.08 -19.39
C GLU A 2 2.60 14.57 -19.27
N LEU A 3 2.70 13.90 -20.44
CA LEU A 3 3.14 12.52 -20.53
C LEU A 3 4.65 12.50 -20.29
N THR A 4 5.07 11.90 -19.21
CA THR A 4 6.49 11.72 -18.95
C THR A 4 6.97 10.49 -19.71
N THR A 5 7.89 10.67 -20.66
CA THR A 5 8.50 9.55 -21.40
C THR A 5 9.58 8.89 -20.54
N LEU A 6 9.56 7.55 -20.49
CA LEU A 6 10.55 6.76 -19.79
C LEU A 6 11.17 5.73 -20.75
N LYS A 7 12.50 5.77 -20.89
CA LYS A 7 13.22 4.83 -21.75
C LYS A 7 13.40 3.49 -21.05
N ALA A 8 13.04 2.43 -21.74
CA ALA A 8 13.14 1.05 -21.28
C ALA A 8 13.83 0.19 -22.35
N THR A 9 14.61 -0.77 -21.90
CA THR A 9 15.24 -1.78 -22.75
C THR A 9 14.64 -3.14 -22.46
N SER A 10 14.31 -3.89 -23.48
CA SER A 10 13.80 -5.26 -23.33
C SER A 10 14.92 -6.16 -22.81
N ARG A 11 14.57 -7.13 -21.97
CA ARG A 11 15.53 -8.08 -21.43
C ARG A 11 14.97 -9.51 -21.43
N VAL A 12 15.85 -10.47 -21.58
CA VAL A 12 15.52 -11.88 -21.38
C VAL A 12 15.50 -12.17 -19.88
N LEU A 13 14.62 -13.07 -19.45
CA LEU A 13 14.59 -13.56 -18.08
C LEU A 13 15.94 -14.18 -17.73
N GLY A 14 16.65 -13.52 -16.83
CA GLY A 14 17.95 -13.97 -16.36
C GLY A 14 17.89 -14.47 -14.90
N ALA A 15 18.98 -15.12 -14.49
CA ALA A 15 19.15 -15.60 -13.13
C ALA A 15 19.21 -14.43 -12.11
N ASN A 16 18.97 -14.71 -10.83
CA ASN A 16 19.05 -13.72 -9.74
C ASN A 16 20.36 -12.92 -9.73
N ARG A 17 21.45 -13.52 -10.21
CA ARG A 17 22.77 -12.89 -10.31
C ARG A 17 22.78 -11.73 -11.31
N GLU A 18 22.05 -11.84 -12.40
CA GLU A 18 21.93 -10.78 -13.43
C GLU A 18 21.12 -9.61 -12.91
N ASN A 19 20.00 -9.87 -12.23
CA ASN A 19 19.21 -8.82 -11.61
C ASN A 19 20.03 -8.01 -10.59
N LYS A 20 20.92 -8.67 -9.84
CA LYS A 20 21.83 -8.01 -8.91
C LYS A 20 22.88 -7.16 -9.63
N ARG A 21 23.37 -7.61 -10.79
CA ARG A 21 24.30 -6.83 -11.64
C ARG A 21 23.63 -5.60 -12.23
N LEU A 22 22.40 -5.73 -12.75
CA LEU A 22 21.60 -4.61 -13.28
C LEU A 22 21.40 -3.54 -12.22
N ARG A 23 20.99 -3.92 -11.01
CA ARG A 23 20.81 -2.95 -9.91
C ARG A 23 22.10 -2.23 -9.54
N LYS A 24 23.25 -2.93 -9.54
CA LYS A 24 24.57 -2.31 -9.34
C LYS A 24 24.96 -1.36 -10.46
N ALA A 25 24.51 -1.62 -11.69
CA ALA A 25 24.72 -0.74 -12.85
C ALA A 25 23.73 0.46 -12.88
N GLY A 26 22.88 0.62 -11.87
CA GLY A 26 21.90 1.70 -11.82
C GLY A 26 20.67 1.47 -12.69
N GLN A 27 20.44 0.22 -13.12
CA GLN A 27 19.25 -0.18 -13.85
C GLN A 27 18.31 -0.98 -12.94
N ILE A 28 17.01 -0.70 -13.03
CA ILE A 28 15.99 -1.39 -12.25
C ILE A 28 15.28 -2.39 -13.15
N PRO A 29 15.23 -3.67 -12.76
CA PRO A 29 14.40 -4.65 -13.44
C PRO A 29 12.93 -4.31 -13.25
N ALA A 30 12.17 -4.37 -14.32
CA ALA A 30 10.75 -4.08 -14.34
C ALA A 30 9.99 -5.05 -15.23
N VAL A 31 8.68 -5.09 -15.07
CA VAL A 31 7.77 -5.89 -15.91
C VAL A 31 6.69 -4.96 -16.45
N TYR A 32 6.42 -5.05 -17.74
CA TYR A 32 5.32 -4.38 -18.41
C TYR A 32 4.28 -5.41 -18.81
N TYR A 33 3.05 -5.26 -18.33
CA TYR A 33 1.95 -6.19 -18.60
C TYR A 33 0.61 -5.45 -18.67
N GLY A 34 -0.39 -6.07 -19.27
CA GLY A 34 -1.74 -5.50 -19.37
C GLY A 34 -2.69 -6.37 -20.16
N LYS A 35 -3.91 -5.89 -20.33
CA LYS A 35 -4.90 -6.59 -21.12
C LYS A 35 -4.46 -6.70 -22.58
N GLY A 36 -4.49 -7.93 -23.12
CA GLY A 36 -4.16 -8.18 -24.52
C GLY A 36 -2.68 -8.03 -24.90
N THR A 37 -1.79 -7.93 -23.92
CA THR A 37 -0.34 -7.84 -24.16
C THR A 37 0.37 -8.88 -23.31
N GLU A 38 1.31 -9.61 -23.90
CA GLU A 38 2.17 -10.52 -23.17
C GLU A 38 3.06 -9.74 -22.20
N ALA A 39 3.40 -10.38 -21.07
CA ALA A 39 4.26 -9.76 -20.09
C ALA A 39 5.68 -9.60 -20.65
N LEU A 40 6.13 -8.37 -20.78
CA LEU A 40 7.47 -8.03 -21.26
C LEU A 40 8.37 -7.68 -20.08
N ASN A 41 9.53 -8.34 -20.02
CA ASN A 41 10.55 -8.01 -19.06
C ASN A 41 11.42 -6.89 -19.60
N ILE A 42 11.49 -5.80 -18.85
CA ILE A 42 12.23 -4.59 -19.23
C ILE A 42 13.20 -4.17 -18.13
N SER A 43 14.14 -3.35 -18.48
CA SER A 43 15.02 -2.64 -17.55
C SER A 43 14.92 -1.13 -17.79
N VAL A 44 14.88 -0.36 -16.71
CA VAL A 44 14.73 1.09 -16.73
C VAL A 44 15.81 1.77 -15.89
N SER A 45 16.15 3.02 -16.23
CA SER A 45 17.13 3.79 -15.46
C SER A 45 16.59 4.17 -14.07
N ALA A 46 17.38 3.91 -13.04
CA ALA A 46 17.03 4.27 -11.65
C ALA A 46 16.86 5.79 -11.47
N ILE A 47 17.61 6.60 -12.22
CA ILE A 47 17.56 8.07 -12.13
C ILE A 47 16.22 8.57 -12.64
N ASP A 48 15.77 8.08 -13.80
CA ASP A 48 14.54 8.55 -14.42
C ASP A 48 13.31 8.07 -13.65
N VAL A 49 13.36 6.84 -13.15
CA VAL A 49 12.31 6.33 -12.26
C VAL A 49 12.17 7.17 -10.99
N ARG A 50 13.27 7.60 -10.36
CA ARG A 50 13.21 8.46 -9.18
C ARG A 50 12.54 9.81 -9.46
N LYS A 51 12.76 10.38 -10.64
CA LYS A 51 12.08 11.63 -11.05
C LYS A 51 10.58 11.43 -11.17
N VAL A 52 10.17 10.31 -11.73
CA VAL A 52 8.76 9.95 -11.90
C VAL A 52 8.10 9.59 -10.58
N LEU A 53 8.82 8.89 -9.69
CA LEU A 53 8.30 8.46 -8.39
C LEU A 53 8.38 9.57 -7.31
N ALA A 54 8.68 10.80 -7.69
CA ALA A 54 8.69 11.93 -6.77
C ALA A 54 7.39 11.96 -5.92
N PRO A 55 7.45 12.43 -4.66
CA PRO A 55 6.32 12.40 -3.74
C PRO A 55 5.08 12.99 -4.39
N GLY A 56 4.04 12.17 -4.50
CA GLY A 56 2.77 12.55 -5.08
C GLY A 56 2.56 12.21 -6.56
N LYS A 57 3.54 11.74 -7.29
CA LYS A 57 3.42 11.42 -8.73
C LYS A 57 3.34 9.92 -9.05
N ARG A 58 3.01 9.09 -8.05
CA ARG A 58 3.04 7.62 -8.18
C ARG A 58 2.17 7.07 -9.31
N TYR A 59 1.03 7.69 -9.57
CA TYR A 59 0.06 7.23 -10.57
C TYR A 59 -0.01 8.13 -11.80
N THR A 60 1.09 8.78 -12.13
CA THR A 60 1.18 9.58 -13.35
C THR A 60 1.20 8.66 -14.56
N LEU A 61 0.47 9.05 -15.60
CA LEU A 61 0.49 8.39 -16.88
C LEU A 61 1.87 8.56 -17.51
N LEU A 62 2.48 7.46 -17.90
CA LEU A 62 3.80 7.41 -18.50
C LEU A 62 3.69 6.85 -19.91
N ASP A 63 4.54 7.32 -20.79
CA ASP A 63 4.78 6.68 -22.08
C ASP A 63 6.11 5.91 -22.00
N LEU A 64 6.04 4.58 -22.14
CA LEU A 64 7.23 3.73 -22.15
C LEU A 64 7.77 3.59 -23.55
N GLU A 65 8.98 4.09 -23.76
CA GLU A 65 9.76 3.88 -24.99
C GLU A 65 10.55 2.56 -24.83
N ILE A 66 10.01 1.47 -25.35
CA ILE A 66 10.62 0.13 -25.29
C ILE A 66 11.45 -0.08 -26.57
N ASP A 67 12.76 -0.23 -26.42
CA ASP A 67 13.71 -0.43 -27.54
C ASP A 67 13.54 0.58 -28.68
N GLY A 68 13.29 1.84 -28.34
CA GLY A 68 13.07 2.93 -29.30
C GLY A 68 11.66 2.98 -29.90
N LYS A 69 10.72 2.14 -29.45
CA LYS A 69 9.31 2.19 -29.83
C LYS A 69 8.53 2.91 -28.75
N ALA A 70 8.06 4.11 -29.06
CA ALA A 70 7.15 4.90 -28.22
C ALA A 70 5.69 4.44 -28.42
N GLY A 71 4.79 4.91 -27.54
CA GLY A 71 3.35 4.63 -27.66
C GLY A 71 2.87 3.47 -26.79
N ASN A 72 3.55 3.20 -25.68
CA ASN A 72 3.13 2.22 -24.71
C ASN A 72 2.67 2.92 -23.41
N PRO A 73 1.41 3.40 -23.36
CA PRO A 73 0.90 4.06 -22.18
C PRO A 73 0.87 3.10 -20.98
N ALA A 74 1.47 3.52 -19.89
CA ALA A 74 1.59 2.73 -18.69
C ALA A 74 1.43 3.56 -17.43
N VAL A 75 1.07 2.91 -16.34
CA VAL A 75 1.10 3.47 -14.98
C VAL A 75 1.92 2.54 -14.09
N ILE A 76 2.64 3.12 -13.16
CA ILE A 76 3.32 2.35 -12.14
C ILE A 76 2.28 1.76 -11.20
N TYR A 77 2.03 0.46 -11.33
CA TYR A 77 1.05 -0.23 -10.49
C TYR A 77 1.62 -0.52 -9.11
N ASN A 78 2.82 -1.08 -9.07
CA ASN A 78 3.50 -1.43 -7.83
C ASN A 78 5.01 -1.18 -7.97
N TYR A 79 5.69 -1.00 -6.84
CA TYR A 79 7.15 -0.97 -6.79
C TYR A 79 7.65 -1.55 -5.47
N GLN A 80 8.76 -2.23 -5.53
CA GLN A 80 9.46 -2.76 -4.38
C GLN A 80 10.64 -1.86 -4.06
N LYS A 81 10.78 -1.53 -2.78
CA LYS A 81 11.82 -0.66 -2.27
C LYS A 81 12.55 -1.34 -1.12
N ASP A 82 13.84 -1.33 -1.15
CA ASP A 82 14.66 -1.82 -0.05
C ASP A 82 14.47 -0.93 1.19
N ALA A 83 14.21 -1.54 2.33
CA ALA A 83 13.95 -0.82 3.59
C ALA A 83 15.18 -0.06 4.11
N ILE A 84 16.39 -0.56 3.85
CA ILE A 84 17.65 -0.01 4.37
C ILE A 84 18.21 1.03 3.40
N SER A 85 18.48 0.63 2.16
CA SER A 85 19.12 1.50 1.16
C SER A 85 18.17 2.47 0.50
N GLN A 86 16.84 2.27 0.69
CA GLN A 86 15.79 3.05 0.03
C GLN A 86 15.86 2.99 -1.52
N ALA A 87 16.65 2.07 -2.05
CA ALA A 87 16.75 1.83 -3.47
C ALA A 87 15.50 1.10 -3.98
N ILE A 88 15.13 1.35 -5.23
CA ILE A 88 14.01 0.67 -5.86
C ILE A 88 14.54 -0.61 -6.48
N ASP A 89 13.99 -1.74 -6.05
CA ASP A 89 14.41 -3.07 -6.46
C ASP A 89 13.65 -3.62 -7.67
N HIS A 90 12.38 -3.28 -7.78
CA HIS A 90 11.51 -3.76 -8.85
C HIS A 90 10.37 -2.79 -9.11
N ILE A 91 9.88 -2.75 -10.34
CA ILE A 91 8.73 -1.92 -10.74
C ILE A 91 7.82 -2.72 -11.65
N ASP A 92 6.53 -2.59 -11.39
CA ASP A 92 5.46 -3.16 -12.19
C ASP A 92 4.77 -2.05 -12.98
N PHE A 93 4.84 -2.12 -14.30
CA PHE A 93 4.14 -1.24 -15.19
C PHE A 93 2.89 -1.93 -15.73
N LEU A 94 1.75 -1.33 -15.49
CA LEU A 94 0.48 -1.79 -16.03
C LEU A 94 0.16 -0.98 -17.29
N LYS A 95 -0.03 -1.67 -18.42
CA LYS A 95 -0.56 -1.07 -19.63
C LYS A 95 -1.97 -0.57 -19.37
N ILE A 96 -2.25 0.63 -19.82
CA ILE A 96 -3.53 1.28 -19.61
C ILE A 96 -4.10 1.70 -20.95
N ASP A 97 -5.37 1.39 -21.11
CA ASP A 97 -6.23 1.99 -22.13
C ASP A 97 -7.00 3.14 -21.49
N GLU A 98 -7.14 4.27 -22.15
CA GLU A 98 -7.79 5.48 -21.62
C GLU A 98 -9.26 5.24 -21.19
N ALA A 99 -9.93 4.27 -21.80
CA ALA A 99 -11.33 3.95 -21.53
C ALA A 99 -11.52 3.02 -20.31
N THR A 100 -10.49 2.29 -19.90
CA THR A 100 -10.63 1.25 -18.87
C THR A 100 -10.37 1.82 -17.48
N PRO A 101 -11.32 1.69 -16.50
CA PRO A 101 -11.07 2.11 -15.13
C PRO A 101 -10.02 1.21 -14.45
N VAL A 102 -9.08 1.81 -13.75
CA VAL A 102 -7.99 1.12 -13.08
C VAL A 102 -8.14 1.28 -11.57
N LYS A 103 -7.89 0.18 -10.84
CA LYS A 103 -7.85 0.21 -9.38
C LYS A 103 -6.47 0.66 -8.92
N VAL A 104 -6.41 1.78 -8.22
CA VAL A 104 -5.15 2.36 -7.73
C VAL A 104 -5.21 2.63 -6.24
N ARG A 105 -4.05 2.58 -5.58
CA ARG A 105 -3.89 2.94 -4.17
C ARG A 105 -3.45 4.38 -4.06
N VAL A 106 -4.35 5.27 -3.64
CA VAL A 106 -4.04 6.69 -3.48
C VAL A 106 -3.77 7.01 -2.02
N PRO A 107 -2.66 7.71 -1.70
CA PRO A 107 -2.35 8.10 -0.34
C PRO A 107 -3.32 9.16 0.16
N VAL A 108 -3.72 9.02 1.42
CA VAL A 108 -4.53 9.99 2.16
C VAL A 108 -3.61 10.81 3.04
N LYS A 109 -3.58 12.12 2.83
CA LYS A 109 -2.90 13.07 3.70
C LYS A 109 -3.93 13.80 4.56
N LEU A 110 -3.74 13.75 5.86
CA LEU A 110 -4.49 14.52 6.83
C LEU A 110 -3.81 15.88 6.98
N SER A 111 -4.57 16.95 6.87
CA SER A 111 -4.12 18.33 7.08
C SER A 111 -4.87 18.95 8.25
N GLY A 112 -4.19 19.83 8.99
CA GLY A 112 -4.75 20.46 10.19
C GLY A 112 -4.49 19.64 11.46
N LEU A 113 -4.90 20.23 12.60
CA LEU A 113 -4.85 19.61 13.91
C LEU A 113 -6.25 19.67 14.53
N PRO A 114 -6.87 18.51 14.83
CA PRO A 114 -8.25 18.48 15.30
C PRO A 114 -8.44 19.23 16.62
N VAL A 115 -9.57 19.91 16.76
CA VAL A 115 -9.96 20.60 18.01
C VAL A 115 -9.94 19.63 19.18
N GLY A 116 -10.41 18.39 18.97
CA GLY A 116 -10.39 17.35 19.99
C GLY A 116 -9.00 16.99 20.54
N VAL A 117 -7.95 17.10 19.71
CA VAL A 117 -6.56 16.90 20.17
C VAL A 117 -6.04 18.16 20.88
N LYS A 118 -6.33 19.36 20.34
CA LYS A 118 -5.86 20.64 20.91
C LYS A 118 -6.45 20.94 22.26
N THR A 119 -7.77 20.84 22.38
CA THR A 119 -8.52 21.34 23.58
C THR A 119 -8.83 20.24 24.58
N GLN A 120 -9.06 19.02 24.11
CA GLN A 120 -9.53 17.91 24.94
C GLN A 120 -8.44 16.84 25.20
N GLY A 121 -7.22 17.06 24.68
CA GLY A 121 -6.11 16.15 24.90
C GLY A 121 -6.31 14.75 24.28
N GLY A 122 -7.15 14.65 23.25
CA GLY A 122 -7.41 13.42 22.52
C GLY A 122 -6.16 12.92 21.78
N VAL A 123 -6.14 11.63 21.48
CA VAL A 123 -5.10 11.01 20.65
C VAL A 123 -5.71 10.68 19.29
N MET A 124 -5.07 11.16 18.23
CA MET A 124 -5.43 10.81 16.86
C MET A 124 -4.61 9.62 16.40
N ALA A 125 -5.29 8.62 15.86
CA ALA A 125 -4.66 7.48 15.19
C ALA A 125 -5.13 7.44 13.73
N GLN A 126 -4.19 7.41 12.79
CA GLN A 126 -4.49 7.12 11.40
C GLN A 126 -4.31 5.63 11.16
N GLU A 127 -5.41 4.92 10.88
CA GLU A 127 -5.39 3.48 10.65
C GLU A 127 -5.09 3.16 9.18
N THR A 128 -5.67 3.94 8.28
CA THR A 128 -5.49 3.72 6.85
C THR A 128 -4.79 4.90 6.20
N HIS A 129 -3.61 4.63 5.62
CA HIS A 129 -2.82 5.63 4.90
C HIS A 129 -3.12 5.69 3.40
N TYR A 130 -3.80 4.69 2.85
CA TYR A 130 -4.09 4.55 1.43
C TYR A 130 -5.52 4.09 1.21
N LEU A 131 -6.20 4.66 0.23
CA LEU A 131 -7.50 4.20 -0.23
C LEU A 131 -7.39 3.54 -1.61
N MET A 132 -8.10 2.43 -1.80
CA MET A 132 -8.26 1.83 -3.11
C MET A 132 -9.38 2.56 -3.84
N LEU A 133 -9.04 3.19 -4.95
CA LEU A 133 -9.98 3.89 -5.83
C LEU A 133 -10.00 3.22 -7.18
N SER A 134 -11.14 3.26 -7.83
CA SER A 134 -11.30 2.90 -9.24
C SER A 134 -11.59 4.17 -10.02
N ALA A 135 -10.70 4.53 -10.91
CA ALA A 135 -10.80 5.76 -11.70
C ALA A 135 -10.27 5.57 -13.11
N LYS A 136 -10.70 6.41 -14.04
CA LYS A 136 -10.07 6.50 -15.34
C LYS A 136 -8.67 7.09 -15.18
N PRO A 137 -7.69 6.69 -16.00
CA PRO A 137 -6.28 7.14 -15.88
C PRO A 137 -6.11 8.65 -15.83
N THR A 138 -6.95 9.38 -16.55
CA THR A 138 -6.99 10.84 -16.62
C THR A 138 -7.47 11.52 -15.34
N CYS A 139 -8.29 10.85 -14.53
CA CYS A 139 -8.93 11.41 -13.34
C CYS A 139 -8.33 10.94 -12.02
N ILE A 140 -7.19 10.23 -12.06
CA ILE A 140 -6.57 9.70 -10.85
C ILE A 140 -5.96 10.85 -10.03
N PRO A 141 -6.44 11.08 -8.79
CA PRO A 141 -5.85 12.08 -7.92
C PRO A 141 -4.50 11.58 -7.39
N THR A 142 -3.52 12.46 -7.34
CA THR A 142 -2.19 12.15 -6.84
C THR A 142 -2.18 11.92 -5.33
N VAL A 143 -2.95 12.73 -4.59
CA VAL A 143 -3.10 12.69 -3.13
C VAL A 143 -4.52 13.07 -2.79
N LEU A 144 -5.10 12.40 -1.81
CA LEU A 144 -6.35 12.78 -1.20
C LEU A 144 -6.07 13.61 0.05
N ASN A 145 -6.36 14.90 0.01
CA ASN A 145 -6.21 15.76 1.17
C ASN A 145 -7.53 15.79 1.95
N LEU A 146 -7.46 15.59 3.25
CA LEU A 146 -8.58 15.70 4.17
C LEU A 146 -8.21 16.70 5.26
N ASP A 147 -8.99 17.74 5.38
CA ASP A 147 -8.88 18.68 6.51
C ASP A 147 -9.57 18.08 7.72
N ILE A 148 -8.82 17.99 8.81
CA ILE A 148 -9.30 17.42 10.08
C ILE A 148 -9.42 18.45 11.19
N SER A 149 -9.32 19.73 10.88
CA SER A 149 -9.30 20.81 11.88
C SER A 149 -10.54 20.85 12.75
N ASP A 150 -11.72 20.58 12.20
CA ASP A 150 -13.03 20.75 12.86
C ASP A 150 -13.51 19.51 13.65
N PHE A 151 -12.70 18.43 13.67
CA PHE A 151 -13.12 17.19 14.33
C PHE A 151 -12.89 17.21 15.83
N GLU A 152 -13.91 16.76 16.57
CA GLU A 152 -13.90 16.58 18.03
C GLU A 152 -13.35 15.22 18.44
N THR A 153 -13.27 14.96 19.76
CA THR A 153 -12.91 13.64 20.31
C THR A 153 -14.03 12.61 20.12
N ASN A 154 -13.64 11.32 20.12
CA ASN A 154 -14.51 10.15 19.93
C ASN A 154 -15.18 10.10 18.54
N VAL A 155 -14.56 10.69 17.53
CA VAL A 155 -15.01 10.61 16.13
C VAL A 155 -14.17 9.57 15.38
N THR A 156 -14.86 8.71 14.63
CA THR A 156 -14.26 7.78 13.67
C THR A 156 -14.71 8.15 12.28
N PHE A 157 -13.76 8.40 11.39
CA PHE A 157 -14.03 8.78 10.01
C PHE A 157 -13.85 7.58 9.08
N TYR A 158 -14.87 7.31 8.28
CA TYR A 158 -14.91 6.17 7.36
C TYR A 158 -14.63 6.58 5.92
N ALA A 159 -14.20 5.62 5.12
CA ALA A 159 -13.92 5.82 3.70
C ALA A 159 -15.16 6.29 2.89
N LYS A 160 -16.38 5.91 3.33
CA LYS A 160 -17.64 6.32 2.69
C LYS A 160 -17.91 7.83 2.80
N ASP A 161 -17.43 8.45 3.88
CA ASP A 161 -17.69 9.86 4.20
C ASP A 161 -16.71 10.80 3.49
N PHE A 162 -15.75 10.22 2.76
CA PHE A 162 -14.76 10.98 2.01
C PHE A 162 -15.36 11.59 0.74
N LYS A 163 -15.15 12.89 0.55
CA LYS A 163 -15.57 13.61 -0.68
C LYS A 163 -14.59 13.25 -1.80
N LEU A 164 -15.00 12.35 -2.69
CA LEU A 164 -14.21 11.97 -3.85
C LEU A 164 -14.40 12.99 -4.99
N PRO A 165 -13.35 13.24 -5.79
CA PRO A 165 -13.47 14.04 -7.00
C PRO A 165 -14.32 13.34 -8.07
N GLU A 166 -14.79 14.09 -9.04
CA GLU A 166 -15.61 13.56 -10.14
C GLU A 166 -14.88 12.49 -10.95
N GLY A 167 -15.58 11.44 -11.32
CA GLY A 167 -15.01 10.33 -12.10
C GLY A 167 -14.22 9.29 -11.31
N VAL A 168 -14.19 9.38 -9.98
CA VAL A 168 -13.52 8.43 -9.10
C VAL A 168 -14.54 7.69 -8.25
N THR A 169 -14.44 6.37 -8.21
CA THR A 169 -15.30 5.51 -7.38
C THR A 169 -14.46 4.81 -6.30
N LEU A 170 -15.05 4.63 -5.12
CA LEU A 170 -14.40 3.91 -4.04
C LEU A 170 -14.38 2.41 -4.36
N ALA A 171 -13.18 1.81 -4.41
CA ALA A 171 -13.00 0.36 -4.57
C ALA A 171 -12.68 -0.33 -3.24
N SER A 172 -12.38 0.43 -2.18
CA SER A 172 -12.21 -0.08 -0.82
C SER A 172 -13.55 -0.41 -0.18
N VAL A 173 -13.53 -1.20 0.89
CA VAL A 173 -14.71 -1.45 1.72
C VAL A 173 -15.20 -0.11 2.30
N PRO A 174 -16.50 0.25 2.19
CA PRO A 174 -17.01 1.54 2.67
C PRO A 174 -16.82 1.80 4.15
N ARG A 175 -16.73 0.72 4.96
CA ARG A 175 -16.52 0.76 6.42
C ARG A 175 -15.05 0.82 6.82
N THR A 176 -14.11 0.99 5.88
CA THR A 176 -12.70 1.15 6.22
C THR A 176 -12.50 2.43 7.02
N VAL A 177 -11.92 2.32 8.20
CA VAL A 177 -11.60 3.47 9.05
C VAL A 177 -10.36 4.17 8.49
N ILE A 178 -10.46 5.46 8.23
CA ILE A 178 -9.32 6.29 7.78
C ILE A 178 -8.55 6.80 8.99
N PHE A 179 -9.25 7.46 9.90
CA PHE A 179 -8.67 7.90 11.16
C PHE A 179 -9.70 7.83 12.29
N SER A 180 -9.21 7.72 13.50
CA SER A 180 -10.02 7.80 14.72
C SER A 180 -9.37 8.76 15.70
N ILE A 181 -10.20 9.52 16.40
CA ILE A 181 -9.78 10.42 17.47
C ILE A 181 -10.39 9.87 18.76
N SER A 182 -9.56 9.34 19.66
CA SER A 182 -10.00 8.86 20.96
C SER A 182 -9.67 9.89 22.06
N SER A 183 -10.55 10.02 23.03
CA SER A 183 -10.21 10.77 24.25
C SER A 183 -9.14 10.01 25.02
N LYS A 184 -8.17 10.70 25.60
CA LYS A 184 -7.22 10.13 26.54
C LYS A 184 -7.94 9.86 27.85
N SER A 185 -8.85 8.85 27.90
CA SER A 185 -9.30 8.32 29.17
C SER A 185 -8.07 7.71 29.82
N LYS A 186 -7.72 8.13 31.03
CA LYS A 186 -6.82 7.37 31.91
C LYS A 186 -7.31 5.94 31.88
N LYS A 187 -6.56 5.05 31.29
CA LYS A 187 -6.75 3.62 31.42
C LYS A 187 -6.35 3.29 32.86
N LYS A 188 -7.27 3.59 33.77
CA LYS A 188 -7.20 3.18 35.14
C LYS A 188 -7.98 1.87 35.19
N ASP A 189 -7.23 0.80 35.32
CA ASP A 189 -7.68 -0.47 35.91
C ASP A 189 -8.91 -1.15 35.27
N ALA A 190 -8.67 -1.81 34.14
CA ALA A 190 -9.51 -2.94 33.73
C ALA A 190 -8.64 -4.18 33.45
N ALA A 191 -7.65 -4.40 34.32
CA ALA A 191 -6.83 -5.61 34.32
C ALA A 191 -6.84 -6.29 35.70
N ALA A 192 -7.95 -6.13 36.44
CA ALA A 192 -8.06 -6.73 37.79
C ALA A 192 -9.47 -7.21 38.09
N ASP A 193 -10.18 -7.78 37.10
CA ASP A 193 -11.45 -8.47 37.43
C ASP A 193 -11.75 -9.57 36.39
N ALA A 194 -10.82 -10.51 36.27
CA ALA A 194 -11.08 -11.81 35.65
C ALA A 194 -10.06 -12.83 36.17
N ALA A 195 -9.91 -12.90 37.50
CA ALA A 195 -9.23 -14.02 38.14
C ALA A 195 -10.00 -14.41 39.40
N ALA A 196 -10.67 -15.51 39.28
CA ALA A 196 -11.23 -16.43 40.27
C ALA A 196 -12.76 -16.36 40.52
N PRO A 197 -13.43 -17.45 40.89
CA PRO A 197 -12.86 -18.78 41.14
C PRO A 197 -13.65 -19.93 40.47
N ALA A 198 -13.01 -21.03 40.22
CA ALA A 198 -13.62 -22.35 40.35
C ALA A 198 -12.52 -23.38 40.58
N ALA A 199 -12.11 -23.47 41.82
CA ALA A 199 -11.51 -24.67 42.33
C ALA A 199 -12.64 -25.42 43.00
N GLU A 200 -12.98 -26.61 42.51
CA GLU A 200 -13.32 -27.76 43.37
C GLU A 200 -13.70 -28.97 42.52
N ALA A 201 -13.12 -30.07 42.95
CA ALA A 201 -13.51 -31.47 42.74
C ALA A 201 -12.80 -32.20 41.58
N ALA A 202 -11.88 -32.94 41.98
CA ALA A 202 -11.71 -34.38 42.15
C ALA A 202 -10.61 -34.97 41.29
N ALA A 203 -9.52 -35.28 41.94
CA ALA A 203 -8.71 -36.46 41.64
C ALA A 203 -9.35 -37.67 42.35
N PRO A 204 -8.95 -38.96 42.21
CA PRO A 204 -7.80 -39.55 41.52
C PRO A 204 -8.12 -40.87 40.79
N ALA A 205 -7.16 -41.40 40.05
CA ALA A 205 -6.81 -42.85 39.94
C ALA A 205 -5.96 -43.01 38.65
N ALA A 206 -4.72 -43.23 38.79
CA ALA A 206 -3.93 -44.44 39.07
C ALA A 206 -3.82 -45.38 37.87
N ALA A 207 -2.60 -45.68 37.62
CA ALA A 207 -1.99 -46.91 37.10
C ALA A 207 -1.67 -47.02 35.61
N ALA A 208 -0.39 -46.92 35.37
CA ALA A 208 0.48 -48.02 34.95
C ALA A 208 0.46 -48.41 33.47
N ALA A 209 1.51 -48.26 32.81
CA ALA A 209 2.45 -49.25 32.29
C ALA A 209 3.09 -48.76 30.99
N ALA A 210 4.37 -48.52 31.03
CA ALA A 210 5.28 -48.83 29.96
C ALA A 210 5.48 -50.35 29.94
N PRO A 211 6.09 -51.01 28.93
CA PRO A 211 7.24 -50.59 28.17
C PRO A 211 7.33 -51.13 26.71
N ALA A 212 8.42 -50.73 26.10
CA ALA A 212 9.32 -51.48 25.23
C ALA A 212 8.95 -51.72 23.75
N ALA A 213 9.79 -51.18 22.95
CA ALA A 213 10.87 -51.83 22.15
C ALA A 213 10.47 -52.33 20.77
N GLU A 214 11.28 -51.93 19.91
CA GLU A 214 12.15 -52.66 18.95
C GLU A 214 11.71 -52.74 17.49
N SER A 215 12.65 -52.19 16.75
CA SER A 215 13.23 -52.72 15.50
C SER A 215 12.37 -52.93 14.23
N LYS A 216 12.61 -52.24 13.21
CA LYS A 216 13.51 -52.67 12.11
C LYS A 216 13.68 -51.54 11.12
#